data_eeac2eff0c897e12cb67f5f93f470288
#
_entry.id   eeac2eff0c897e12cb67f5f93f470288
#
_cell.length_a   1.000
_cell.length_b   1.000
_cell.length_c   1.000
_cell.angle_alpha   90.00
_cell.angle_beta   90.00
_cell.angle_gamma   90.00
#
_symmetry.space_group_name_H-M   'P 1'
#
loop_
_entity.id
_entity.type
_entity.pdbx_description
1 polymer ?
#
loop_
_entity_poly.entity_id
_entity_poly.type
_entity_poly.pdbx_seq_one_letter_code
_entity_poly.pdbx_strand_id
1 'polypeptide(L)'
;MTTPSNDTDEPGDPTRTPTDSRRLERWFPRDPTTVGDDPDYRFTLANERTFLAWVRTALALSAGGLLALTVLDDVRGEEVLGIGLLVISFLTAATAYRRWALNERAMRLNVPLPPSRLPLLMAIGVAVVALFAAVIAAVN
;
A
#
# COMPACT_ATOMS: atom_id res chain seq x y z
N MET A 1 -48.11 -33.98 -9.91
CA MET A 1 -48.47 -32.69 -9.31
C MET A 1 -47.19 -31.86 -9.30
N THR A 2 -46.91 -31.19 -10.40
CA THR A 2 -45.65 -30.47 -10.68
C THR A 2 -45.87 -28.99 -10.38
N THR A 3 -45.11 -28.46 -9.40
CA THR A 3 -45.07 -27.03 -9.13
C THR A 3 -44.15 -26.34 -10.13
N PRO A 4 -44.58 -25.25 -10.81
CA PRO A 4 -43.71 -24.50 -11.69
C PRO A 4 -42.77 -23.59 -10.87
N SER A 5 -41.48 -23.65 -11.17
CA SER A 5 -40.44 -22.72 -10.73
C SER A 5 -40.72 -21.35 -11.32
N ASN A 6 -40.91 -20.38 -10.48
CA ASN A 6 -41.09 -18.98 -10.86
C ASN A 6 -39.68 -18.32 -10.95
N ASP A 7 -39.00 -18.52 -12.08
CA ASP A 7 -37.86 -17.71 -12.47
C ASP A 7 -38.40 -16.37 -13.02
N THR A 8 -38.61 -15.43 -12.13
CA THR A 8 -38.76 -14.02 -12.54
C THR A 8 -37.36 -13.43 -12.68
N ASP A 9 -36.82 -13.47 -13.90
CA ASP A 9 -35.74 -12.57 -14.34
C ASP A 9 -36.20 -11.13 -14.15
N GLU A 10 -35.80 -10.51 -13.05
CA GLU A 10 -35.93 -9.08 -12.86
C GLU A 10 -34.91 -8.38 -13.79
N PRO A 11 -35.37 -7.55 -14.75
CA PRO A 11 -34.46 -6.78 -15.57
C PRO A 11 -33.72 -5.79 -14.69
N GLY A 12 -32.39 -5.90 -14.66
CA GLY A 12 -31.50 -5.05 -13.89
C GLY A 12 -31.79 -3.57 -14.13
N ASP A 13 -32.02 -2.82 -13.08
CA ASP A 13 -32.22 -1.38 -13.04
C ASP A 13 -31.10 -0.64 -13.83
N PRO A 14 -31.42 0.00 -14.97
CA PRO A 14 -30.43 0.70 -15.78
C PRO A 14 -29.90 1.99 -15.14
N THR A 15 -30.37 2.37 -13.94
CA THR A 15 -29.97 3.60 -13.25
C THR A 15 -28.84 3.40 -12.25
N ARG A 16 -28.38 2.17 -12.00
CA ARG A 16 -27.19 1.91 -11.19
C ARG A 16 -25.93 2.28 -11.96
N THR A 17 -25.47 3.49 -11.81
CA THR A 17 -24.14 3.95 -12.26
C THR A 17 -23.05 3.14 -11.54
N PRO A 18 -22.23 2.37 -12.28
CA PRO A 18 -21.22 1.47 -11.67
C PRO A 18 -19.92 2.21 -11.35
N THR A 19 -19.97 3.47 -10.92
CA THR A 19 -18.80 4.33 -11.17
C THR A 19 -17.87 4.53 -9.99
N ASP A 20 -18.32 4.37 -8.75
CA ASP A 20 -17.47 4.77 -7.61
C ASP A 20 -16.93 3.58 -6.78
N SER A 21 -17.74 2.56 -6.56
CA SER A 21 -17.32 1.38 -5.79
C SER A 21 -16.19 0.58 -6.46
N ARG A 22 -16.19 0.48 -7.80
CA ARG A 22 -15.16 -0.25 -8.56
C ARG A 22 -13.79 0.43 -8.54
N ARG A 23 -13.72 1.75 -8.36
CA ARG A 23 -12.45 2.48 -8.24
C ARG A 23 -11.82 2.24 -6.88
N LEU A 24 -12.60 2.27 -5.80
CA LEU A 24 -12.12 1.98 -4.45
C LEU A 24 -11.72 0.51 -4.29
N GLU A 25 -12.47 -0.42 -4.90
CA GLU A 25 -12.12 -1.85 -4.92
C GLU A 25 -10.79 -2.14 -5.64
N ARG A 26 -10.35 -1.29 -6.55
CA ARG A 26 -9.03 -1.40 -7.21
C ARG A 26 -7.87 -1.01 -6.28
N TRP A 27 -8.11 -0.16 -5.30
CA TRP A 27 -7.09 0.29 -4.34
C TRP A 27 -7.00 -0.66 -3.13
N PHE A 28 -8.14 -1.16 -2.66
CA PHE A 28 -8.19 -2.15 -1.60
C PHE A 28 -8.50 -3.52 -2.23
N PRO A 29 -7.52 -4.41 -2.39
CA PRO A 29 -7.77 -5.76 -2.86
C PRO A 29 -8.79 -6.41 -1.91
N ARG A 30 -9.81 -7.08 -2.49
CA ARG A 30 -10.71 -7.95 -1.71
C ARG A 30 -9.87 -8.90 -0.87
N ASP A 31 -10.39 -9.29 0.27
CA ASP A 31 -9.70 -10.21 1.19
C ASP A 31 -9.02 -11.35 0.39
N PRO A 32 -7.69 -11.42 0.38
CA PRO A 32 -6.97 -12.40 -0.40
C PRO A 32 -7.23 -13.84 0.06
N THR A 33 -7.77 -14.03 1.27
CA THR A 33 -8.04 -15.34 1.86
C THR A 33 -9.29 -16.03 1.28
N THR A 34 -10.13 -15.29 0.53
CA THR A 34 -11.41 -15.79 0.00
C THR A 34 -11.30 -16.48 -1.35
N VAL A 35 -10.12 -16.56 -1.95
CA VAL A 35 -9.92 -17.11 -3.30
C VAL A 35 -8.79 -18.13 -3.34
N GLY A 36 -8.97 -19.19 -4.18
CA GLY A 36 -7.95 -20.19 -4.45
C GLY A 36 -7.68 -21.17 -3.29
N ASP A 37 -6.63 -21.97 -3.43
CA ASP A 37 -6.18 -22.92 -2.41
C ASP A 37 -5.19 -22.28 -1.45
N ASP A 38 -5.07 -22.85 -0.24
CA ASP A 38 -4.08 -22.37 0.74
C ASP A 38 -2.65 -22.62 0.22
N PRO A 39 -1.84 -21.55 0.09
CA PRO A 39 -0.46 -21.70 -0.34
C PRO A 39 0.38 -22.40 0.73
N ASP A 40 1.54 -22.92 0.33
CA ASP A 40 2.52 -23.44 1.31
C ASP A 40 2.85 -22.33 2.33
N TYR A 41 2.70 -22.65 3.61
CA TYR A 41 2.91 -21.72 4.75
C TYR A 41 4.28 -21.02 4.70
N ARG A 42 5.28 -21.62 4.05
CA ARG A 42 6.63 -21.03 3.89
C ARG A 42 6.60 -19.75 3.06
N PHE A 43 5.78 -19.72 2.01
CA PHE A 43 5.64 -18.54 1.15
C PHE A 43 4.82 -17.45 1.84
N THR A 44 3.77 -17.82 2.57
CA THR A 44 2.99 -16.88 3.36
C THR A 44 3.86 -16.21 4.43
N LEU A 45 4.64 -16.98 5.20
CA LEU A 45 5.57 -16.44 6.20
C LEU A 45 6.65 -15.55 5.57
N ALA A 46 7.16 -15.89 4.38
CA ALA A 46 8.13 -15.05 3.68
C ALA A 46 7.49 -13.71 3.23
N ASN A 47 6.23 -13.73 2.76
CA ASN A 47 5.47 -12.55 2.40
C ASN A 47 5.22 -11.65 3.62
N GLU A 48 4.85 -12.22 4.76
CA GLU A 48 4.67 -11.49 6.03
C GLU A 48 5.97 -10.84 6.51
N ARG A 49 7.09 -11.56 6.47
CA ARG A 49 8.40 -10.99 6.83
C ARG A 49 8.73 -9.78 5.96
N THR A 50 8.48 -9.86 4.68
CA THR A 50 8.68 -8.75 3.75
C THR A 50 7.77 -7.57 4.08
N PHE A 51 6.49 -7.83 4.38
CA PHE A 51 5.54 -6.80 4.81
C PHE A 51 6.01 -6.10 6.09
N LEU A 52 6.40 -6.86 7.11
CA LEU A 52 6.90 -6.31 8.38
C LEU A 52 8.18 -5.49 8.21
N ALA A 53 9.07 -5.87 7.28
CA ALA A 53 10.25 -5.08 6.96
C ALA A 53 9.87 -3.69 6.40
N TRP A 54 8.87 -3.63 5.51
CA TRP A 54 8.36 -2.36 4.97
C TRP A 54 7.64 -1.51 6.01
N VAL A 55 6.86 -2.12 6.91
CA VAL A 55 6.20 -1.43 8.04
C VAL A 55 7.25 -0.81 8.96
N ARG A 56 8.33 -1.54 9.26
CA ARG A 56 9.46 -1.01 10.05
C ARG A 56 10.09 0.22 9.38
N THR A 57 10.28 0.18 8.07
CA THR A 57 10.80 1.33 7.31
C THR A 57 9.84 2.52 7.37
N ALA A 58 8.53 2.29 7.22
CA ALA A 58 7.53 3.33 7.35
C ALA A 58 7.53 3.96 8.75
N LEU A 59 7.61 3.17 9.81
CA LEU A 59 7.69 3.67 11.18
C LEU A 59 8.96 4.50 11.43
N ALA A 60 10.10 4.08 10.89
CA ALA A 60 11.35 4.84 10.99
C ALA A 60 11.25 6.20 10.29
N LEU A 61 10.63 6.24 9.09
CA LEU A 61 10.37 7.49 8.37
C LEU A 61 9.39 8.39 9.13
N SER A 62 8.33 7.83 9.75
CA SER A 62 7.41 8.60 10.61
C SER A 62 8.13 9.19 11.81
N ALA A 63 8.96 8.41 12.49
CA ALA A 63 9.73 8.89 13.64
C ALA A 63 10.69 10.02 13.24
N GLY A 64 11.37 9.87 12.09
CA GLY A 64 12.23 10.91 11.54
C GLY A 64 11.46 12.17 11.16
N GLY A 65 10.26 12.03 10.57
CA GLY A 65 9.40 13.16 10.23
C GLY A 65 8.91 13.93 11.45
N LEU A 66 8.47 13.23 12.49
CA LEU A 66 8.08 13.85 13.76
C LEU A 66 9.27 14.53 14.43
N LEU A 67 10.44 13.88 14.44
CA LEU A 67 11.65 14.45 15.00
C LEU A 67 12.05 15.76 14.29
N ALA A 68 11.96 15.79 12.95
CA ALA A 68 12.23 16.99 12.18
C ALA A 68 11.29 18.14 12.59
N LEU A 69 9.99 17.87 12.74
CA LEU A 69 8.98 18.86 13.11
C LEU A 69 9.05 19.33 14.58
N THR A 70 9.71 18.57 15.47
CA THR A 70 9.71 18.89 16.91
C THR A 70 11.06 19.34 17.46
N VAL A 71 12.15 19.07 16.76
CA VAL A 71 13.52 19.33 17.24
C VAL A 71 14.23 20.39 16.40
N LEU A 72 13.83 20.57 15.15
CA LEU A 72 14.49 21.49 14.22
C LEU A 72 13.78 22.85 14.12
N ASP A 73 13.05 23.29 15.14
CA ASP A 73 12.16 24.47 15.15
C ASP A 73 12.76 25.76 14.57
N ASP A 74 14.09 25.91 14.56
CA ASP A 74 14.80 27.11 14.07
C ASP A 74 15.47 26.88 12.69
N VAL A 75 15.30 25.70 12.07
CA VAL A 75 15.99 25.32 10.83
C VAL A 75 15.09 25.57 9.64
N ARG A 76 15.49 26.44 8.71
CA ARG A 76 14.73 26.70 7.48
C ARG A 76 14.47 25.41 6.70
N GLY A 77 13.18 25.11 6.43
CA GLY A 77 12.77 23.95 5.64
C GLY A 77 12.46 22.69 6.47
N GLU A 78 12.50 22.76 7.79
CA GLU A 78 12.13 21.69 8.70
C GLU A 78 10.74 21.12 8.44
N GLU A 79 9.74 22.02 8.24
CA GLU A 79 8.36 21.63 7.94
C GLU A 79 8.27 20.81 6.65
N VAL A 80 8.97 21.25 5.60
CA VAL A 80 8.98 20.54 4.31
C VAL A 80 9.65 19.18 4.46
N LEU A 81 10.74 19.10 5.23
CA LEU A 81 11.44 17.85 5.52
C LEU A 81 10.55 16.91 6.33
N GLY A 82 9.98 17.39 7.43
CA GLY A 82 9.16 16.60 8.33
C GLY A 82 7.87 16.09 7.66
N ILE A 83 7.12 16.98 6.99
CA ILE A 83 5.91 16.60 6.24
C ILE A 83 6.27 15.66 5.09
N GLY A 84 7.34 15.91 4.35
CA GLY A 84 7.82 15.04 3.29
C GLY A 84 8.11 13.62 3.78
N LEU A 85 8.78 13.47 4.90
CA LEU A 85 9.04 12.17 5.54
C LEU A 85 7.75 11.47 5.97
N LEU A 86 6.78 12.20 6.54
CA LEU A 86 5.49 11.64 6.93
C LEU A 86 4.68 11.17 5.73
N VAL A 87 4.66 11.94 4.63
CA VAL A 87 3.99 11.56 3.38
C VAL A 87 4.63 10.29 2.80
N ILE A 88 5.95 10.22 2.71
CA ILE A 88 6.65 9.03 2.20
C ILE A 88 6.41 7.83 3.11
N SER A 89 6.38 8.02 4.43
CA SER A 89 6.01 6.97 5.38
C SER A 89 4.63 6.40 5.11
N PHE A 90 3.62 7.28 4.97
CA PHE A 90 2.25 6.88 4.67
C PHE A 90 2.16 6.10 3.35
N LEU A 91 2.78 6.60 2.29
CA LEU A 91 2.82 5.92 1.00
C LEU A 91 3.53 4.56 1.08
N THR A 92 4.60 4.47 1.87
CA THR A 92 5.33 3.22 2.11
C THR A 92 4.43 2.18 2.78
N ALA A 93 3.73 2.56 3.85
CA ALA A 93 2.81 1.66 4.55
C ALA A 93 1.64 1.21 3.67
N ALA A 94 1.00 2.15 2.95
CA ALA A 94 -0.12 1.85 2.07
C ALA A 94 0.27 0.91 0.92
N THR A 95 1.44 1.15 0.31
CA THR A 95 1.95 0.30 -0.77
C THR A 95 2.45 -1.06 -0.27
N ALA A 96 2.99 -1.14 0.95
CA ALA A 96 3.38 -2.40 1.58
C ALA A 96 2.18 -3.33 1.77
N TYR A 97 1.07 -2.81 2.30
CA TYR A 97 -0.18 -3.57 2.46
C TYR A 97 -0.72 -4.05 1.11
N ARG A 98 -0.82 -3.14 0.13
CA ARG A 98 -1.30 -3.50 -1.20
C ARG A 98 -0.46 -4.60 -1.85
N ARG A 99 0.86 -4.51 -1.74
CA ARG A 99 1.78 -5.52 -2.26
C ARG A 99 1.62 -6.86 -1.55
N TRP A 100 1.51 -6.85 -0.22
CA TRP A 100 1.27 -8.05 0.56
C TRP A 100 -0.01 -8.77 0.08
N ALA A 101 -1.12 -8.04 -0.05
CA ALA A 101 -2.40 -8.59 -0.47
C ALA A 101 -2.39 -9.12 -1.92
N LEU A 102 -1.69 -8.43 -2.85
CA LEU A 102 -1.54 -8.90 -4.23
C LEU A 102 -0.68 -10.16 -4.33
N ASN A 103 0.40 -10.24 -3.55
CA ASN A 103 1.25 -11.42 -3.51
C ASN A 103 0.50 -12.62 -2.93
N GLU A 104 -0.23 -12.43 -1.82
CA GLU A 104 -1.04 -13.46 -1.19
C GLU A 104 -2.07 -14.03 -2.19
N ARG A 105 -2.78 -13.15 -2.89
CA ARG A 105 -3.74 -13.55 -3.91
C ARG A 105 -3.08 -14.31 -5.07
N ALA A 106 -1.91 -13.86 -5.53
CA ALA A 106 -1.19 -14.52 -6.63
C ALA A 106 -0.74 -15.92 -6.23
N MET A 107 -0.27 -16.12 -5.00
CA MET A 107 0.13 -17.42 -4.46
C MET A 107 -1.07 -18.38 -4.38
N ARG A 108 -2.23 -17.92 -3.89
CA ARG A 108 -3.47 -18.71 -3.81
C ARG A 108 -4.01 -19.15 -5.17
N LEU A 109 -3.81 -18.33 -6.20
CA LEU A 109 -4.26 -18.60 -7.56
C LEU A 109 -3.20 -19.34 -8.41
N ASN A 110 -2.03 -19.66 -7.85
CA ASN A 110 -0.90 -20.24 -8.58
C ASN A 110 -0.52 -19.46 -9.86
N VAL A 111 -0.64 -18.11 -9.82
CA VAL A 111 -0.25 -17.24 -10.92
C VAL A 111 1.08 -16.55 -10.65
N PRO A 112 1.82 -16.13 -11.69
CA PRO A 112 3.07 -15.40 -11.51
C PRO A 112 2.89 -14.14 -10.66
N LEU A 113 3.86 -13.86 -9.78
CA LEU A 113 3.87 -12.65 -8.94
C LEU A 113 3.91 -11.39 -9.82
N PRO A 114 3.10 -10.36 -9.52
CA PRO A 114 3.09 -9.13 -10.29
C PRO A 114 4.43 -8.40 -10.17
N PRO A 115 5.01 -7.93 -11.29
CA PRO A 115 6.24 -7.15 -11.26
C PRO A 115 6.03 -5.86 -10.46
N SER A 116 6.96 -5.55 -9.54
CA SER A 116 6.84 -4.39 -8.66
C SER A 116 7.97 -3.39 -8.94
N ARG A 117 7.61 -2.16 -9.28
CA ARG A 117 8.52 -1.01 -9.37
C ARG A 117 8.62 -0.24 -8.03
N LEU A 118 7.92 -0.69 -7.01
CA LEU A 118 7.88 -0.04 -5.70
C LEU A 118 9.25 0.11 -5.04
N PRO A 119 10.15 -0.90 -5.04
CA PRO A 119 11.47 -0.74 -4.46
C PRO A 119 12.27 0.41 -5.10
N LEU A 120 12.17 0.56 -6.41
CA LEU A 120 12.82 1.65 -7.14
C LEU A 120 12.24 3.02 -6.76
N LEU A 121 10.91 3.14 -6.71
CA LEU A 121 10.25 4.39 -6.33
C LEU A 121 10.58 4.79 -4.88
N MET A 122 10.64 3.82 -3.97
CA MET A 122 11.03 4.06 -2.58
C MET A 122 12.49 4.49 -2.47
N ALA A 123 13.39 3.84 -3.20
CA ALA A 123 14.80 4.21 -3.22
C ALA A 123 14.99 5.65 -3.72
N ILE A 124 14.29 6.04 -4.80
CA ILE A 124 14.31 7.41 -5.31
C ILE A 124 13.73 8.38 -4.28
N GLY A 125 12.60 8.07 -3.64
CA GLY A 125 11.99 8.92 -2.62
C GLY A 125 12.92 9.17 -1.44
N VAL A 126 13.55 8.12 -0.92
CA VAL A 126 14.53 8.24 0.17
C VAL A 126 15.75 9.04 -0.26
N ALA A 127 16.28 8.83 -1.48
CA ALA A 127 17.40 9.58 -2.00
C ALA A 127 17.09 11.08 -2.14
N VAL A 128 15.91 11.44 -2.62
CA VAL A 128 15.45 12.84 -2.73
C VAL A 128 15.37 13.49 -1.34
N VAL A 129 14.81 12.81 -0.35
CA VAL A 129 14.73 13.33 1.03
C VAL A 129 16.12 13.49 1.63
N ALA A 130 17.00 12.51 1.45
CA ALA A 130 18.38 12.59 1.93
C ALA A 130 19.16 13.77 1.32
N LEU A 131 19.00 13.98 0.01
CA LEU A 131 19.59 15.11 -0.70
C LEU A 131 19.04 16.44 -0.16
N PHE A 132 17.72 16.53 0.02
CA PHE A 132 17.09 17.73 0.55
C PHE A 132 17.56 18.04 1.98
N ALA A 133 17.65 17.04 2.84
CA ALA A 133 18.21 17.18 4.19
C ALA A 133 19.67 17.65 4.17
N ALA A 134 20.49 17.11 3.26
CA ALA A 134 21.86 17.53 3.09
C ALA A 134 22.00 18.98 2.64
N VAL A 135 21.13 19.43 1.72
CA VAL A 135 21.09 20.83 1.26
C VAL A 135 20.68 21.75 2.41
N ILE A 136 19.65 21.41 3.18
CA ILE A 136 19.25 22.18 4.37
C ILE A 136 20.44 22.31 5.34
N ALA A 137 21.11 21.22 5.65
CA ALA A 137 22.25 21.20 6.57
C ALA A 137 23.45 22.02 6.06
N ALA A 138 23.61 22.17 4.75
CA ALA A 138 24.69 22.94 4.15
C ALA A 138 24.42 24.47 4.08
N VAL A 139 23.16 24.88 4.14
CA VAL A 139 22.72 26.28 3.99
C VAL A 139 22.41 26.96 5.33
N ASN A 140 22.16 26.19 6.37
CA ASN A 140 21.93 26.66 7.76
C ASN A 140 23.18 26.56 8.59
#